data_660efea89d12d966556dbe4f15749852
#
_entry.id   660efea89d12d966556dbe4f15749852
#
_cell.length_a   1.000
_cell.length_b   1.000
_cell.length_c   1.000
_cell.angle_alpha   90.00
_cell.angle_beta   90.00
_cell.angle_gamma   90.00
#
_symmetry.space_group_name_H-M   'P 1'
#
loop_
_entity.id
_entity.type
_entity.pdbx_description
1 polymer ?
#
loop_
_entity_poly.entity_id
_entity_poly.type
_entity_poly.pdbx_seq_one_letter_code
_entity_poly.pdbx_strand_id
1 'polypeptide(L)'
;MRRALAGAPVCSRIQGGQVSKTKPLVYSCSGCSSAAQMANHLALKLDRDEVAEMSCIAGVGGGVTGLVRTAQSKRPILALDGCALHCVAACLAQAGVVADTHIVLSDHGVKKRKHADFDAAQAEAVYIEQVLRAAHALDSGDSHG
;
A
#
# COMPACT_ATOMS: atom_id res chain seq x y z
N MET A 1 59.45 32.04 -21.53
CA MET A 1 58.45 31.29 -22.30
C MET A 1 57.62 30.41 -21.32
N ARG A 2 56.43 30.84 -21.00
CA ARG A 2 55.52 30.06 -20.12
C ARG A 2 54.24 29.84 -20.87
N ARG A 3 53.93 28.60 -21.18
CA ARG A 3 52.63 28.17 -21.77
C ARG A 3 51.64 27.97 -20.65
N ALA A 4 50.57 28.74 -20.68
CA ALA A 4 49.40 28.51 -19.86
C ALA A 4 48.61 27.36 -20.47
N LEU A 5 48.31 26.33 -19.68
CA LEU A 5 47.37 25.27 -20.02
C LEU A 5 45.96 25.73 -19.61
N ALA A 6 45.16 25.94 -20.57
CA ALA A 6 43.76 26.23 -20.37
C ALA A 6 43.03 25.00 -19.83
N GLY A 7 42.42 25.14 -18.68
CA GLY A 7 41.55 24.12 -18.09
C GLY A 7 40.25 23.99 -18.91
N ALA A 8 39.94 22.79 -19.30
CA ALA A 8 38.68 22.48 -19.96
C ALA A 8 37.51 22.64 -18.97
N PRO A 9 36.36 23.16 -19.43
CA PRO A 9 35.19 23.28 -18.57
C PRO A 9 34.65 21.88 -18.26
N VAL A 10 34.55 21.58 -16.98
CA VAL A 10 33.86 20.39 -16.50
C VAL A 10 32.37 20.60 -16.75
N CYS A 11 31.87 19.95 -17.78
CA CYS A 11 30.42 19.90 -18.05
C CYS A 11 29.78 19.07 -16.93
N SER A 12 29.28 19.75 -15.92
CA SER A 12 28.43 19.12 -14.93
C SER A 12 27.13 18.70 -15.61
N ARG A 13 27.06 17.42 -15.93
CA ARG A 13 25.83 16.77 -16.36
C ARG A 13 24.85 16.85 -15.19
N ILE A 14 23.95 17.82 -15.23
CA ILE A 14 22.75 17.82 -14.40
C ILE A 14 21.96 16.60 -14.84
N GLN A 15 22.13 15.50 -14.16
CA GLN A 15 21.21 14.38 -14.27
C GLN A 15 19.92 14.88 -13.63
N GLY A 16 18.93 15.16 -14.48
CA GLY A 16 17.56 15.44 -14.05
C GLY A 16 17.14 14.29 -13.13
N GLY A 17 16.97 14.59 -11.84
CA GLY A 17 16.51 13.63 -10.87
C GLY A 17 15.17 13.11 -11.35
N GLN A 18 15.11 11.84 -11.76
CA GLN A 18 13.84 11.14 -11.81
C GLN A 18 13.33 11.17 -10.38
N VAL A 19 12.26 11.96 -10.15
CA VAL A 19 11.49 11.84 -8.92
C VAL A 19 10.97 10.41 -8.92
N SER A 20 11.57 9.56 -8.11
CA SER A 20 11.11 8.21 -7.90
C SER A 20 9.67 8.31 -7.38
N LYS A 21 8.71 7.97 -8.22
CA LYS A 21 7.31 7.98 -7.86
C LYS A 21 7.15 7.00 -6.70
N THR A 22 6.82 7.51 -5.53
CA THR A 22 6.62 6.68 -4.35
C THR A 22 5.37 5.83 -4.55
N LYS A 23 5.51 4.52 -4.41
CA LYS A 23 4.40 3.57 -4.50
C LYS A 23 3.30 3.92 -3.49
N PRO A 24 2.03 3.58 -3.78
CA PRO A 24 0.98 3.68 -2.78
C PRO A 24 1.28 2.78 -1.58
N LEU A 25 0.76 3.16 -0.43
CA LEU A 25 0.78 2.32 0.77
C LEU A 25 -0.38 1.33 0.72
N VAL A 26 -0.14 0.12 1.18
CA VAL A 26 -1.21 -0.84 1.44
C VAL A 26 -1.23 -1.25 2.91
N TYR A 27 -2.41 -1.28 3.49
CA TYR A 27 -2.68 -1.77 4.82
C TYR A 27 -3.72 -2.88 4.77
N SER A 28 -3.53 -3.90 5.59
CA SER A 28 -4.51 -4.98 5.73
C SER A 28 -4.84 -5.24 7.17
N CYS A 29 -6.06 -5.71 7.42
CA CYS A 29 -6.34 -6.31 8.71
C CYS A 29 -5.63 -7.65 8.85
N SER A 30 -5.57 -8.13 10.06
CA SER A 30 -5.00 -9.43 10.40
C SER A 30 -5.83 -10.04 11.54
N GLY A 31 -5.76 -11.33 11.70
CA GLY A 31 -6.48 -12.05 12.72
C GLY A 31 -6.71 -13.50 12.33
N CYS A 32 -7.40 -14.26 13.18
CA CYS A 32 -7.55 -15.71 13.02
C CYS A 32 -8.60 -16.15 11.98
N SER A 33 -9.40 -15.22 11.45
CA SER A 33 -10.43 -15.59 10.45
C SER A 33 -9.83 -15.72 9.04
N SER A 34 -10.44 -16.58 8.23
CA SER A 34 -10.04 -16.77 6.82
C SER A 34 -10.02 -15.46 6.03
N ALA A 35 -11.01 -14.60 6.23
CA ALA A 35 -11.08 -13.31 5.53
C ALA A 35 -9.96 -12.34 5.95
N ALA A 36 -9.60 -12.30 7.22
CA ALA A 36 -8.48 -11.49 7.71
C ALA A 36 -7.14 -11.99 7.17
N GLN A 37 -6.94 -13.30 7.13
CA GLN A 37 -5.74 -13.90 6.57
C GLN A 37 -5.65 -13.69 5.06
N MET A 38 -6.76 -13.74 4.34
CA MET A 38 -6.79 -13.39 2.92
C MET A 38 -6.41 -11.92 2.70
N ALA A 39 -6.95 -10.99 3.47
CA ALA A 39 -6.59 -9.57 3.38
C ALA A 39 -5.09 -9.35 3.57
N ASN A 40 -4.50 -9.98 4.58
CA ASN A 40 -3.07 -9.93 4.83
C ASN A 40 -2.26 -10.54 3.67
N HIS A 41 -2.68 -11.69 3.16
CA HIS A 41 -2.05 -12.34 2.01
C HIS A 41 -2.05 -11.45 0.77
N LEU A 42 -3.17 -10.80 0.47
CA LEU A 42 -3.29 -9.92 -0.70
C LEU A 42 -2.42 -8.65 -0.59
N ALA A 43 -2.32 -8.08 0.60
CA ALA A 43 -1.43 -6.95 0.84
C ALA A 43 0.06 -7.35 0.69
N LEU A 44 0.45 -8.50 1.24
CA LEU A 44 1.80 -9.05 1.05
C LEU A 44 2.10 -9.30 -0.42
N LYS A 45 1.12 -9.81 -1.18
CA LYS A 45 1.29 -10.06 -2.61
C LYS A 45 1.54 -8.75 -3.38
N LEU A 46 0.80 -7.69 -3.11
CA LEU A 46 1.06 -6.37 -3.69
C LEU A 46 2.46 -5.84 -3.39
N ASP A 47 2.95 -6.06 -2.16
CA ASP A 47 4.28 -5.64 -1.75
C ASP A 47 5.39 -6.44 -2.47
N ARG A 48 5.22 -7.77 -2.57
CA ARG A 48 6.18 -8.66 -3.25
C ARG A 48 6.19 -8.46 -4.76
N ASP A 49 5.04 -8.14 -5.35
CA ASP A 49 4.91 -7.79 -6.77
C ASP A 49 5.35 -6.34 -7.05
N GLU A 50 5.83 -5.62 -6.03
CA GLU A 50 6.31 -4.24 -6.11
C GLU A 50 5.28 -3.23 -6.64
N VAL A 51 4.00 -3.52 -6.50
CA VAL A 51 2.88 -2.64 -6.90
C VAL A 51 2.56 -1.61 -5.84
N ALA A 52 2.59 -2.01 -4.57
CA ALA A 52 2.37 -1.14 -3.41
C ALA A 52 3.36 -1.50 -2.30
N GLU A 53 3.60 -0.58 -1.39
CA GLU A 53 4.42 -0.82 -0.21
C GLU A 53 3.52 -1.14 0.99
N MET A 54 3.66 -2.33 1.56
CA MET A 54 2.91 -2.71 2.74
C MET A 54 3.52 -2.11 4.00
N SER A 55 2.70 -1.44 4.79
CA SER A 55 3.07 -0.95 6.11
C SER A 55 2.26 -1.65 7.21
N CYS A 56 2.62 -1.42 8.45
CA CYS A 56 2.10 -2.17 9.59
C CYS A 56 0.90 -1.47 10.23
N ILE A 57 -0.29 -2.01 10.00
CA ILE A 57 -1.53 -1.45 10.57
C ILE A 57 -1.58 -1.60 12.10
N ALA A 58 -1.01 -2.67 12.64
CA ALA A 58 -0.97 -2.87 14.09
C ALA A 58 -0.17 -1.76 14.78
N GLY A 59 0.93 -1.33 14.16
CA GLY A 59 1.72 -0.22 14.67
C GLY A 59 1.00 1.13 14.56
N VAL A 60 0.22 1.34 13.51
CA VAL A 60 -0.63 2.53 13.38
C VAL A 60 -1.69 2.55 14.46
N GLY A 61 -2.43 1.47 14.64
CA GLY A 61 -3.46 1.34 15.68
C GLY A 61 -2.90 1.39 17.10
N GLY A 62 -1.67 0.93 17.29
CA GLY A 62 -0.94 0.98 18.57
C GLY A 62 -0.23 2.31 18.83
N GLY A 63 -0.28 3.28 17.92
CA GLY A 63 0.32 4.59 18.11
C GLY A 63 1.85 4.61 18.00
N VAL A 64 2.47 3.65 17.29
CA VAL A 64 3.91 3.63 17.07
C VAL A 64 4.31 4.79 16.16
N THR A 65 5.04 5.76 16.71
CA THR A 65 5.29 7.07 16.11
C THR A 65 5.78 7.01 14.65
N GLY A 66 6.74 6.15 14.34
CA GLY A 66 7.28 6.02 12.97
C GLY A 66 6.23 5.50 11.98
N LEU A 67 5.40 4.56 12.40
CA LEU A 67 4.36 3.97 11.56
C LEU A 67 3.16 4.91 11.38
N VAL A 68 2.81 5.67 12.42
CA VAL A 68 1.81 6.74 12.32
C VAL A 68 2.27 7.80 11.33
N ARG A 69 3.52 8.24 11.40
CA ARG A 69 4.10 9.20 10.44
C ARG A 69 4.06 8.68 9.00
N THR A 70 4.35 7.40 8.80
CA THR A 70 4.24 6.77 7.48
C THR A 70 2.82 6.84 6.94
N ALA A 71 1.82 6.51 7.76
CA ALA A 71 0.40 6.62 7.39
C ALA A 71 0.00 8.07 7.07
N GLN A 72 0.57 9.05 7.78
CA GLN A 72 0.30 10.48 7.60
C GLN A 72 1.12 11.12 6.47
N SER A 73 1.94 10.37 5.75
CA SER A 73 2.88 10.89 4.73
C SER A 73 2.21 11.43 3.46
N LYS A 74 0.89 11.40 3.38
CA LYS A 74 0.08 11.81 2.21
C LYS A 74 0.34 10.98 0.94
N ARG A 75 0.95 9.84 1.08
CA ARG A 75 0.99 8.85 0.01
C ARG A 75 -0.41 8.26 -0.17
N PRO A 76 -0.80 7.90 -1.41
CA PRO A 76 -2.07 7.19 -1.62
C PRO A 76 -2.14 5.90 -0.79
N ILE A 77 -3.28 5.61 -0.20
CA ILE A 77 -3.48 4.47 0.69
C ILE A 77 -4.59 3.56 0.15
N LEU A 78 -4.25 2.29 0.00
CA LEU A 78 -5.19 1.19 -0.18
C LEU A 78 -5.39 0.47 1.14
N ALA A 79 -6.61 0.42 1.64
CA ALA A 79 -6.98 -0.33 2.83
C ALA A 79 -7.72 -1.62 2.45
N LEU A 80 -7.29 -2.76 2.98
CA LEU A 80 -7.88 -4.07 2.77
C LEU A 80 -8.45 -4.60 4.09
N ASP A 81 -9.76 -4.59 4.23
CA ASP A 81 -10.45 -5.22 5.35
C ASP A 81 -11.10 -6.54 4.91
N GLY A 82 -10.95 -7.58 5.72
CA GLY A 82 -11.53 -8.89 5.42
C GLY A 82 -13.05 -8.91 5.58
N CYS A 83 -13.60 -8.10 6.46
CA CYS A 83 -15.02 -8.09 6.79
C CYS A 83 -15.52 -6.73 7.25
N ALA A 84 -16.84 -6.63 7.47
CA ALA A 84 -17.55 -5.40 7.83
C ALA A 84 -17.19 -4.81 9.22
N LEU A 85 -16.21 -5.37 9.94
CA LEU A 85 -15.69 -4.73 11.16
C LEU A 85 -14.77 -3.55 10.84
N HIS A 86 -14.22 -3.46 9.62
CA HIS A 86 -13.41 -2.36 9.14
C HIS A 86 -12.24 -2.00 10.07
N CYS A 87 -11.50 -3.02 10.51
CA CYS A 87 -10.41 -2.85 11.48
C CYS A 87 -9.30 -1.94 10.97
N VAL A 88 -8.95 -2.03 9.67
CA VAL A 88 -7.95 -1.15 9.05
C VAL A 88 -8.43 0.30 9.05
N ALA A 89 -9.65 0.51 8.57
CA ALA A 89 -10.23 1.85 8.54
C ALA A 89 -10.29 2.48 9.93
N ALA A 90 -10.64 1.69 10.96
CA ALA A 90 -10.66 2.15 12.35
C ALA A 90 -9.27 2.53 12.87
N CYS A 91 -8.25 1.72 12.58
CA CYS A 91 -6.87 2.02 12.97
C CYS A 91 -6.33 3.28 12.28
N LEU A 92 -6.59 3.45 10.98
CA LEU A 92 -6.21 4.65 10.24
C LEU A 92 -6.92 5.89 10.80
N ALA A 93 -8.20 5.79 11.12
CA ALA A 93 -8.98 6.90 11.71
C ALA A 93 -8.39 7.38 13.04
N GLN A 94 -7.87 6.49 13.88
CA GLN A 94 -7.17 6.88 15.12
C GLN A 94 -5.92 7.72 14.84
N ALA A 95 -5.27 7.52 13.73
CA ALA A 95 -4.13 8.33 13.29
C ALA A 95 -4.54 9.60 12.51
N GLY A 96 -5.83 9.87 12.39
CA GLY A 96 -6.36 11.01 11.62
C GLY A 96 -6.22 10.80 10.10
N VAL A 97 -6.18 9.57 9.63
CA VAL A 97 -5.96 9.22 8.22
C VAL A 97 -7.18 8.49 7.66
N VAL A 98 -7.54 8.82 6.43
CA VAL A 98 -8.57 8.11 5.66
C VAL A 98 -7.88 7.48 4.44
N ALA A 99 -8.18 6.23 4.16
CA ALA A 99 -7.67 5.56 2.96
C ALA A 99 -8.30 6.17 1.69
N ASP A 100 -7.49 6.30 0.63
CA ASP A 100 -7.99 6.77 -0.68
C ASP A 100 -8.88 5.73 -1.34
N THR A 101 -8.55 4.45 -1.15
CA THR A 101 -9.40 3.34 -1.59
C THR A 101 -9.53 2.32 -0.46
N HIS A 102 -10.74 1.88 -0.18
CA HIS A 102 -11.04 0.88 0.83
C HIS A 102 -11.79 -0.29 0.22
N ILE A 103 -11.20 -1.47 0.28
CA ILE A 103 -11.80 -2.72 -0.19
C ILE A 103 -12.15 -3.59 1.02
N VAL A 104 -13.40 -4.01 1.09
CA VAL A 104 -13.90 -4.95 2.09
C VAL A 104 -14.15 -6.28 1.40
N LEU A 105 -13.36 -7.31 1.72
CA LEU A 105 -13.39 -8.58 0.98
C LEU A 105 -14.75 -9.27 1.03
N SER A 106 -15.49 -9.11 2.14
CA SER A 106 -16.85 -9.67 2.25
C SER A 106 -17.82 -9.12 1.21
N ASP A 107 -17.59 -7.89 0.73
CA ASP A 107 -18.43 -7.29 -0.33
C ASP A 107 -18.13 -7.89 -1.71
N HIS A 108 -17.03 -8.63 -1.82
CA HIS A 108 -16.61 -9.35 -3.03
C HIS A 108 -16.77 -10.88 -2.90
N GLY A 109 -17.71 -11.32 -2.07
CA GLY A 109 -18.07 -12.73 -1.94
C GLY A 109 -17.15 -13.56 -1.03
N VAL A 110 -16.19 -12.94 -0.34
CA VAL A 110 -15.32 -13.65 0.61
C VAL A 110 -16.07 -13.89 1.93
N LYS A 111 -16.32 -15.14 2.25
CA LYS A 111 -16.96 -15.51 3.51
C LYS A 111 -15.96 -15.59 4.65
N LYS A 112 -16.26 -14.89 5.75
CA LYS A 112 -15.48 -14.97 6.96
C LYS A 112 -15.77 -16.30 7.69
N ARG A 113 -14.75 -17.12 7.85
CA ARG A 113 -14.79 -18.38 8.60
C ARG A 113 -13.78 -18.32 9.75
N LYS A 114 -14.21 -18.77 10.92
CA LYS A 114 -13.33 -18.95 12.06
C LYS A 114 -12.64 -20.32 11.95
N HIS A 115 -11.43 -20.40 12.46
CA HIS A 115 -10.65 -21.66 12.54
C HIS A 115 -10.49 -22.36 11.18
N ALA A 116 -10.39 -21.59 10.09
CA ALA A 116 -10.24 -22.11 8.74
C ALA A 116 -9.34 -21.19 7.93
N ASP A 117 -8.59 -21.77 7.00
CA ASP A 117 -7.80 -21.05 6.02
C ASP A 117 -8.69 -20.44 4.93
N PHE A 118 -8.16 -19.46 4.22
CA PHE A 118 -8.81 -18.91 3.03
C PHE A 118 -8.60 -19.81 1.81
N ASP A 119 -9.48 -19.66 0.84
CA ASP A 119 -9.37 -20.36 -0.44
C ASP A 119 -8.36 -19.63 -1.34
N ALA A 120 -7.31 -20.34 -1.79
CA ALA A 120 -6.24 -19.76 -2.58
C ALA A 120 -6.69 -19.33 -3.99
N ALA A 121 -7.61 -20.08 -4.61
CA ALA A 121 -8.13 -19.73 -5.93
C ALA A 121 -9.02 -18.47 -5.85
N GLN A 122 -9.83 -18.36 -4.81
CA GLN A 122 -10.62 -17.16 -4.54
C GLN A 122 -9.70 -15.95 -4.27
N ALA A 123 -8.64 -16.14 -3.50
CA ALA A 123 -7.66 -15.07 -3.22
C ALA A 123 -7.03 -14.54 -4.52
N GLU A 124 -6.63 -15.42 -5.44
CA GLU A 124 -6.06 -15.02 -6.73
C GLU A 124 -7.07 -14.27 -7.60
N ALA A 125 -8.32 -14.74 -7.65
CA ALA A 125 -9.37 -14.04 -8.39
C ALA A 125 -9.63 -12.63 -7.82
N VAL A 126 -9.77 -12.50 -6.52
CA VAL A 126 -9.95 -11.21 -5.85
C VAL A 126 -8.74 -10.30 -6.05
N TYR A 127 -7.53 -10.87 -6.03
CA TYR A 127 -6.31 -10.12 -6.30
C TYR A 127 -6.34 -9.46 -7.67
N ILE A 128 -6.58 -10.24 -8.71
CA ILE A 128 -6.56 -9.76 -10.10
C ILE A 128 -7.73 -8.80 -10.38
N GLU A 129 -8.92 -9.15 -9.94
CA GLU A 129 -10.14 -8.43 -10.32
C GLU A 129 -10.36 -7.15 -9.53
N GLN A 130 -9.92 -7.09 -8.27
CA GLN A 130 -10.21 -6.00 -7.36
C GLN A 130 -8.94 -5.29 -6.87
N VAL A 131 -8.06 -6.01 -6.20
CA VAL A 131 -6.96 -5.42 -5.42
C VAL A 131 -5.88 -4.83 -6.31
N LEU A 132 -5.44 -5.56 -7.32
CA LEU A 132 -4.40 -5.12 -8.25
C LEU A 132 -4.85 -3.90 -9.07
N ARG A 133 -6.10 -3.90 -9.52
CA ARG A 133 -6.69 -2.77 -10.25
C ARG A 133 -6.76 -1.51 -9.39
N ALA A 134 -7.19 -1.65 -8.13
CA ALA A 134 -7.26 -0.53 -7.20
C ALA A 134 -5.88 0.06 -6.91
N ALA A 135 -4.87 -0.79 -6.72
CA ALA A 135 -3.50 -0.35 -6.49
C ALA A 135 -2.91 0.39 -7.70
N HIS A 136 -3.13 -0.11 -8.91
CA HIS A 136 -2.70 0.58 -10.12
C HIS A 136 -3.41 1.92 -10.34
N ALA A 137 -4.70 2.01 -10.03
CA ALA A 137 -5.44 3.27 -10.12
C ALA A 137 -4.86 4.33 -9.18
N LEU A 138 -4.44 3.95 -7.97
CA LEU A 138 -3.77 4.86 -7.04
C LEU A 138 -2.38 5.28 -7.51
N ASP A 139 -1.66 4.39 -8.18
CA ASP A 139 -0.33 4.70 -8.69
C ASP A 139 -0.37 5.64 -9.89
N SER A 140 -1.39 5.55 -10.75
CA SER A 140 -1.56 6.43 -11.92
C SER A 140 -2.03 7.85 -11.59
N GLY A 141 -2.45 8.11 -10.37
CA GLY A 141 -2.97 9.40 -9.95
C GLY A 141 -4.41 9.67 -10.43
N ASP A 142 -5.12 8.66 -10.94
CA ASP A 142 -6.54 8.70 -11.30
C ASP A 142 -7.42 8.58 -10.04
N SER A 143 -7.20 9.47 -9.07
CA SER A 143 -8.19 9.70 -8.04
C SER A 143 -9.32 10.51 -8.67
N HIS A 144 -10.33 9.82 -9.14
CA HIS A 144 -11.60 10.46 -9.44
C HIS A 144 -12.17 10.99 -8.14
N GLY A 145 -12.18 12.32 -8.06
CA GLY A 145 -12.81 13.07 -6.97
C GLY A 145 -14.31 12.82 -6.90
#